data_2f530d198b8efc304a7cdd761eb02cf3
#
_entry.id   2f530d198b8efc304a7cdd761eb02cf3
#
_cell.length_a   1.000
_cell.length_b   1.000
_cell.length_c   1.000
_cell.angle_alpha   90.00
_cell.angle_beta   90.00
_cell.angle_gamma   90.00
#
_symmetry.space_group_name_H-M   'P 1'
#
loop_
_entity.id
_entity.type
_entity.pdbx_description
1 polymer ?
#
loop_
_entity_poly.entity_id
_entity_poly.type
_entity_poly.pdbx_seq_one_letter_code
_entity_poly.pdbx_strand_id
1 'polypeptide(L)'
;MRRFLIIVTTLALSAFALGACGTVDPDNGKDPVNLKDYINPDGQAVRGLTIDSKAMNQTMKYNVWLPPKFDETKAYPILYLLHGAGDDQNAWLDKGNAMTIAAKYVKGGGTPMIIVMPDAQMTFYIWNGFETYFHDELMPTVEKKYKCNGKRAVAGLSMGGYGTLYHALKYPAKFTYAYAMSPAVDVGSFKTMINAQSDKKIFPHFTIEVGTEDTTVNNADAQTVADYMKAQGMTCEWIARAGIHYWNFWQECLPKTLQKVGESFK
;
A
#
# COMPACT_ATOMS: atom_id res chain seq x y z
N MET A 1 -5.92 -19.04 23.17
CA MET A 1 -6.70 -17.83 22.81
C MET A 1 -6.34 -16.70 23.78
N ARG A 2 -5.40 -15.84 23.43
CA ARG A 2 -5.05 -14.62 24.20
C ARG A 2 -5.79 -13.46 23.56
N ARG A 3 -6.68 -12.84 24.32
CA ARG A 3 -7.45 -11.66 23.89
C ARG A 3 -6.53 -10.45 23.90
N PHE A 4 -6.35 -9.80 22.76
CA PHE A 4 -5.75 -8.47 22.68
C PHE A 4 -6.78 -7.44 23.15
N LEU A 5 -6.48 -6.76 24.24
CA LEU A 5 -7.24 -5.63 24.75
C LEU A 5 -6.67 -4.35 24.14
N ILE A 6 -7.39 -3.75 23.20
CA ILE A 6 -7.01 -2.45 22.62
C ILE A 6 -7.65 -1.37 23.48
N ILE A 7 -6.82 -0.57 24.14
CA ILE A 7 -7.26 0.63 24.86
C ILE A 7 -7.34 1.76 23.84
N VAL A 8 -8.57 2.20 23.54
CA VAL A 8 -8.83 3.41 22.74
C VAL A 8 -8.90 4.60 23.69
N THR A 9 -7.88 5.44 23.68
CA THR A 9 -7.93 6.76 24.33
C THR A 9 -8.40 7.79 23.32
N THR A 10 -9.55 8.40 23.61
CA THR A 10 -10.10 9.55 22.89
C THR A 10 -9.26 10.80 23.13
N LEU A 11 -8.77 11.44 22.05
CA LEU A 11 -8.22 12.78 22.10
C LEU A 11 -8.99 13.74 21.19
N ALA A 12 -9.25 14.93 21.75
CA ALA A 12 -10.13 15.96 21.25
C ALA A 12 -9.69 16.62 19.94
N LEU A 13 -10.68 17.04 19.14
CA LEU A 13 -10.54 17.86 17.95
C LEU A 13 -9.99 19.27 18.28
N SER A 14 -9.01 19.69 17.50
CA SER A 14 -8.76 21.10 17.24
C SER A 14 -8.82 21.36 15.73
N ALA A 15 -9.74 22.21 15.32
CA ALA A 15 -9.98 22.63 13.95
C ALA A 15 -8.85 23.56 13.48
N PHE A 16 -8.26 23.28 12.32
CA PHE A 16 -7.49 24.27 11.55
C PHE A 16 -8.02 24.37 10.12
N ALA A 17 -8.05 25.60 9.64
CA ALA A 17 -8.74 26.09 8.47
C ALA A 17 -8.24 25.52 7.14
N LEU A 18 -9.19 25.31 6.25
CA LEU A 18 -9.11 24.79 4.89
C LEU A 18 -8.47 25.78 3.91
N GLY A 19 -7.42 25.33 3.23
CA GLY A 19 -7.08 25.80 1.89
C GLY A 19 -7.91 25.00 0.88
N ALA A 20 -8.62 25.67 -0.01
CA ALA A 20 -9.57 25.10 -0.94
C ALA A 20 -8.88 24.11 -1.93
N CYS A 21 -9.09 22.83 -1.72
CA CYS A 21 -8.89 21.80 -2.74
C CYS A 21 -10.29 21.43 -3.24
N GLY A 22 -10.55 21.62 -4.55
CA GLY A 22 -11.84 21.37 -5.17
C GLY A 22 -12.33 19.95 -4.90
N THR A 23 -13.42 19.85 -4.16
CA THR A 23 -14.17 18.61 -3.96
C THR A 23 -14.95 18.32 -5.23
N VAL A 24 -14.72 17.15 -5.82
CA VAL A 24 -15.56 16.61 -6.89
C VAL A 24 -16.66 15.79 -6.23
N ASP A 25 -17.91 16.17 -6.52
CA ASP A 25 -19.15 15.58 -6.02
C ASP A 25 -19.28 14.11 -6.48
N PRO A 26 -19.72 13.17 -5.64
CA PRO A 26 -19.89 11.76 -6.04
C PRO A 26 -21.18 11.62 -6.83
N ASP A 27 -21.11 11.70 -8.16
CA ASP A 27 -22.25 11.48 -9.05
C ASP A 27 -22.30 10.02 -9.53
N ASN A 28 -23.26 9.32 -8.96
CA ASN A 28 -24.09 8.23 -9.48
C ASN A 28 -23.51 7.37 -10.64
N GLY A 29 -22.42 6.62 -10.39
CA GLY A 29 -22.01 5.52 -11.28
C GLY A 29 -21.48 5.89 -12.65
N LYS A 30 -21.35 7.17 -12.97
CA LYS A 30 -20.68 7.68 -14.15
C LYS A 30 -19.29 8.15 -13.77
N ASP A 31 -18.30 7.74 -14.52
CA ASP A 31 -16.91 8.14 -14.35
C ASP A 31 -16.79 9.67 -14.47
N PRO A 32 -16.63 10.45 -13.39
CA PRO A 32 -16.70 11.92 -13.44
C PRO A 32 -15.45 12.56 -14.01
N VAL A 33 -14.43 11.76 -14.36
CA VAL A 33 -13.14 12.30 -14.79
C VAL A 33 -12.90 11.94 -16.24
N ASN A 34 -13.08 12.92 -17.14
CA ASN A 34 -12.53 12.83 -18.48
C ASN A 34 -10.99 12.97 -18.37
N LEU A 35 -10.29 11.85 -18.40
CA LEU A 35 -8.83 11.78 -18.25
C LEU A 35 -8.07 12.59 -19.32
N LYS A 36 -8.74 13.01 -20.40
CA LYS A 36 -8.13 13.75 -21.51
C LYS A 36 -7.78 15.19 -21.17
N ASP A 37 -8.38 15.78 -20.12
CA ASP A 37 -8.21 17.19 -19.80
C ASP A 37 -7.13 17.44 -18.72
N TYR A 38 -6.44 16.39 -18.24
CA TYR A 38 -5.54 16.49 -17.11
C TYR A 38 -4.07 16.23 -17.45
N ILE A 39 -3.40 17.24 -17.98
CA ILE A 39 -1.94 17.31 -17.93
C ILE A 39 -1.56 18.05 -16.63
N ASN A 40 -1.64 17.37 -15.48
CA ASN A 40 -1.16 17.94 -14.23
C ASN A 40 0.35 17.69 -14.11
N PRO A 41 1.19 18.76 -14.04
CA PRO A 41 2.65 18.61 -13.94
C PRO A 41 3.09 17.96 -12.60
N ASP A 42 2.22 17.91 -11.61
CA ASP A 42 2.49 17.36 -10.28
C ASP A 42 1.88 15.97 -10.04
N GLY A 43 1.25 15.38 -11.07
CA GLY A 43 0.43 14.19 -10.88
C GLY A 43 -0.94 14.52 -10.30
N GLN A 44 -1.83 13.53 -10.26
CA GLN A 44 -3.21 13.74 -9.85
C GLN A 44 -3.70 12.65 -8.91
N ALA A 45 -4.31 13.03 -7.80
CA ALA A 45 -5.08 12.13 -6.97
C ALA A 45 -6.55 12.11 -7.42
N VAL A 46 -7.03 10.95 -7.85
CA VAL A 46 -8.44 10.66 -8.11
C VAL A 46 -9.01 10.01 -6.86
N ARG A 47 -9.90 10.72 -6.18
CA ARG A 47 -10.44 10.30 -4.88
C ARG A 47 -11.86 9.79 -4.97
N GLY A 48 -12.26 8.96 -4.00
CA GLY A 48 -13.64 8.51 -3.83
C GLY A 48 -14.13 7.53 -4.90
N LEU A 49 -13.22 6.84 -5.57
CA LEU A 49 -13.58 5.76 -6.48
C LEU A 49 -14.18 4.59 -5.70
N THR A 50 -15.14 3.91 -6.31
CA THR A 50 -15.87 2.81 -5.66
C THR A 50 -15.95 1.56 -6.54
N ILE A 51 -16.11 0.43 -5.86
CA ILE A 51 -16.47 -0.87 -6.45
C ILE A 51 -17.56 -1.48 -5.58
N ASP A 52 -18.69 -1.84 -6.18
CA ASP A 52 -19.69 -2.67 -5.51
C ASP A 52 -19.15 -4.10 -5.42
N SER A 53 -18.59 -4.41 -4.28
CA SER A 53 -17.90 -5.68 -4.03
C SER A 53 -18.88 -6.78 -3.65
N LYS A 54 -18.86 -7.86 -4.39
CA LYS A 54 -19.58 -9.08 -4.04
C LYS A 54 -18.88 -9.82 -2.89
N ALA A 55 -17.56 -9.84 -2.91
CA ALA A 55 -16.76 -10.50 -1.87
C ALA A 55 -16.95 -9.85 -0.49
N MET A 56 -17.05 -8.51 -0.43
CA MET A 56 -17.26 -7.74 0.79
C MET A 56 -18.74 -7.52 1.12
N ASN A 57 -19.64 -7.81 0.18
CA ASN A 57 -21.08 -7.51 0.26
C ASN A 57 -21.38 -6.03 0.60
N GLN A 58 -20.59 -5.12 0.05
CA GLN A 58 -20.73 -3.67 0.24
C GLN A 58 -19.98 -2.89 -0.84
N THR A 59 -20.27 -1.59 -0.93
CA THR A 59 -19.49 -0.67 -1.78
C THR A 59 -18.16 -0.36 -1.10
N MET A 60 -17.07 -0.76 -1.75
CA MET A 60 -15.69 -0.53 -1.29
C MET A 60 -15.12 0.71 -1.95
N LYS A 61 -14.32 1.47 -1.19
CA LYS A 61 -13.69 2.71 -1.65
C LYS A 61 -12.21 2.51 -1.93
N TYR A 62 -11.70 3.28 -2.88
CA TYR A 62 -10.26 3.39 -3.13
C TYR A 62 -9.92 4.73 -3.75
N ASN A 63 -8.67 5.13 -3.65
CA ASN A 63 -8.12 6.28 -4.35
C ASN A 63 -7.01 5.83 -5.31
N VAL A 64 -6.76 6.64 -6.33
CA VAL A 64 -5.68 6.42 -7.29
C VAL A 64 -4.88 7.70 -7.43
N TRP A 65 -3.55 7.60 -7.38
CA TRP A 65 -2.68 8.67 -7.84
C TRP A 65 -2.12 8.32 -9.22
N LEU A 66 -2.25 9.26 -10.14
CA LEU A 66 -1.72 9.19 -11.51
C LEU A 66 -0.44 10.01 -11.60
N PRO A 67 0.64 9.50 -12.25
CA PRO A 67 1.92 10.20 -12.30
C PRO A 67 1.85 11.50 -13.11
N PRO A 68 2.82 12.43 -12.92
CA PRO A 68 2.96 13.59 -13.78
C PRO A 68 2.96 13.23 -15.26
N LYS A 69 2.23 13.99 -16.06
CA LYS A 69 2.07 13.75 -17.51
C LYS A 69 1.50 12.36 -17.82
N PHE A 70 0.58 11.89 -16.98
CA PHE A 70 -0.14 10.64 -17.24
C PHE A 70 -0.73 10.64 -18.65
N ASP A 71 -0.54 9.54 -19.36
CA ASP A 71 -1.01 9.34 -20.74
C ASP A 71 -1.83 8.05 -20.78
N GLU A 72 -3.13 8.16 -20.97
CA GLU A 72 -4.07 7.03 -20.99
C GLU A 72 -3.79 6.00 -22.10
N THR A 73 -2.99 6.38 -23.10
CA THR A 73 -2.60 5.47 -24.19
C THR A 73 -1.46 4.54 -23.80
N LYS A 74 -0.71 4.88 -22.75
CA LYS A 74 0.43 4.12 -22.24
C LYS A 74 0.03 3.13 -21.15
N ALA A 75 0.83 2.08 -21.00
CA ALA A 75 0.70 1.12 -19.92
C ALA A 75 1.69 1.44 -18.78
N TYR A 76 1.20 1.36 -17.53
CA TYR A 76 1.97 1.70 -16.34
C TYR A 76 2.08 0.51 -15.38
N PRO A 77 3.18 0.40 -14.61
CA PRO A 77 3.22 -0.46 -13.45
C PRO A 77 2.36 0.12 -12.33
N ILE A 78 1.91 -0.74 -11.41
CA ILE A 78 1.03 -0.35 -10.30
C ILE A 78 1.67 -0.67 -8.95
N LEU A 79 1.65 0.31 -8.05
CA LEU A 79 1.91 0.13 -6.62
C LEU A 79 0.59 0.15 -5.85
N TYR A 80 0.27 -0.93 -5.14
CA TYR A 80 -0.80 -0.96 -4.15
C TYR A 80 -0.22 -0.49 -2.81
N LEU A 81 -0.73 0.65 -2.29
CA LEU A 81 -0.20 1.32 -1.09
C LEU A 81 -1.23 1.26 0.04
N LEU A 82 -0.96 0.44 1.04
CA LEU A 82 -1.88 -0.01 2.07
C LEU A 82 -1.79 0.82 3.35
N HIS A 83 -2.94 1.29 3.89
CA HIS A 83 -3.01 2.09 5.12
C HIS A 83 -2.94 1.24 6.39
N GLY A 84 -2.82 1.88 7.56
CA GLY A 84 -2.82 1.25 8.88
C GLY A 84 -4.22 1.08 9.48
N ALA A 85 -4.30 0.43 10.64
CA ALA A 85 -5.54 0.25 11.39
C ALA A 85 -6.15 1.61 11.79
N GLY A 86 -7.47 1.75 11.63
CA GLY A 86 -8.21 2.97 11.95
C GLY A 86 -8.12 4.09 10.91
N ASP A 87 -7.40 3.86 9.82
CA ASP A 87 -7.33 4.74 8.66
C ASP A 87 -8.23 4.23 7.51
N ASP A 88 -8.19 4.93 6.37
CA ASP A 88 -8.95 4.63 5.17
C ASP A 88 -8.13 4.91 3.88
N GLN A 89 -8.76 4.87 2.73
CA GLN A 89 -8.14 5.13 1.42
C GLN A 89 -7.53 6.54 1.28
N ASN A 90 -7.87 7.49 2.16
CA ASN A 90 -7.35 8.87 2.11
C ASN A 90 -6.04 9.04 2.89
N ALA A 91 -5.73 8.13 3.81
CA ALA A 91 -4.67 8.33 4.80
C ALA A 91 -3.30 8.63 4.19
N TRP A 92 -2.89 7.92 3.15
CA TRP A 92 -1.63 8.18 2.46
C TRP A 92 -1.57 9.55 1.77
N LEU A 93 -2.71 10.06 1.29
CA LEU A 93 -2.80 11.38 0.67
C LEU A 93 -2.80 12.49 1.72
N ASP A 94 -3.58 12.32 2.80
CA ASP A 94 -3.84 13.38 3.77
C ASP A 94 -2.80 13.44 4.89
N LYS A 95 -2.32 12.29 5.33
CA LYS A 95 -1.34 12.15 6.42
C LYS A 95 0.05 11.76 5.89
N GLY A 96 0.11 10.94 4.84
CA GLY A 96 1.34 10.38 4.27
C GLY A 96 2.06 11.29 3.28
N ASN A 97 1.44 12.40 2.86
CA ASN A 97 1.98 13.31 1.83
C ASN A 97 2.38 12.60 0.53
N ALA A 98 1.71 11.47 0.23
CA ALA A 98 2.10 10.57 -0.84
C ALA A 98 2.12 11.23 -2.22
N MET A 99 1.17 12.14 -2.50
CA MET A 99 1.10 12.84 -3.78
C MET A 99 2.37 13.67 -4.03
N THR A 100 2.79 14.50 -3.08
CA THR A 100 3.99 15.35 -3.21
C THR A 100 5.26 14.51 -3.33
N ILE A 101 5.38 13.46 -2.50
CA ILE A 101 6.55 12.58 -2.49
C ILE A 101 6.66 11.81 -3.81
N ALA A 102 5.56 11.26 -4.31
CA ALA A 102 5.54 10.52 -5.56
C ALA A 102 5.79 11.43 -6.77
N ALA A 103 5.21 12.64 -6.78
CA ALA A 103 5.48 13.63 -7.82
C ALA A 103 6.97 14.02 -7.85
N LYS A 104 7.57 14.28 -6.69
CA LYS A 104 9.00 14.58 -6.56
C LYS A 104 9.88 13.42 -7.07
N TYR A 105 9.51 12.18 -6.73
CA TYR A 105 10.22 10.99 -7.20
C TYR A 105 10.22 10.90 -8.73
N VAL A 106 9.04 11.02 -9.37
CA VAL A 106 8.93 10.92 -10.84
C VAL A 106 9.63 12.08 -11.55
N LYS A 107 9.51 13.32 -11.04
CA LYS A 107 10.22 14.49 -11.55
C LYS A 107 11.74 14.36 -11.45
N GLY A 108 12.23 13.67 -10.45
CA GLY A 108 13.64 13.32 -10.26
C GLY A 108 14.16 12.19 -11.16
N GLY A 109 13.36 11.72 -12.13
CA GLY A 109 13.75 10.65 -13.07
C GLY A 109 13.37 9.24 -12.59
N GLY A 110 12.58 9.13 -11.53
CA GLY A 110 12.03 7.86 -11.07
C GLY A 110 11.02 7.26 -12.05
N THR A 111 10.80 5.96 -11.97
CA THR A 111 9.86 5.24 -12.84
C THR A 111 8.42 5.72 -12.60
N PRO A 112 7.73 6.26 -13.62
CA PRO A 112 6.31 6.61 -13.49
C PRO A 112 5.48 5.36 -13.20
N MET A 113 4.63 5.42 -12.18
CA MET A 113 3.75 4.35 -11.77
C MET A 113 2.40 4.89 -11.32
N ILE A 114 1.38 4.07 -11.35
CA ILE A 114 0.09 4.35 -10.73
C ILE A 114 0.14 3.87 -9.29
N ILE A 115 -0.39 4.66 -8.34
CA ILE A 115 -0.49 4.25 -6.95
C ILE A 115 -1.97 4.09 -6.59
N VAL A 116 -2.33 2.91 -6.11
CA VAL A 116 -3.70 2.55 -5.72
C VAL A 116 -3.76 2.41 -4.20
N MET A 117 -4.68 3.10 -3.58
CA MET A 117 -4.86 3.16 -2.12
C MET A 117 -6.28 2.65 -1.77
N PRO A 118 -6.45 1.36 -1.49
CA PRO A 118 -7.76 0.80 -1.11
C PRO A 118 -8.10 1.10 0.35
N ASP A 119 -9.40 1.21 0.66
CA ASP A 119 -9.93 1.15 2.02
C ASP A 119 -10.05 -0.32 2.44
N ALA A 120 -9.24 -0.74 3.38
CA ALA A 120 -9.35 -2.09 3.94
C ALA A 120 -10.15 -2.14 5.24
N GLN A 121 -10.63 -0.99 5.73
CA GLN A 121 -11.29 -0.92 7.03
C GLN A 121 -10.38 -1.56 8.12
N MET A 122 -10.90 -2.53 8.89
CA MET A 122 -10.16 -3.27 9.91
C MET A 122 -9.98 -4.75 9.55
N THR A 123 -9.90 -5.07 8.24
CA THR A 123 -9.85 -6.47 7.76
C THR A 123 -8.46 -7.08 7.77
N PHE A 124 -7.42 -6.34 8.14
CA PHE A 124 -6.02 -6.75 7.98
C PHE A 124 -5.67 -7.16 6.54
N TYR A 125 -6.46 -6.67 5.58
CA TYR A 125 -6.33 -7.00 4.16
C TYR A 125 -6.61 -8.46 3.79
N ILE A 126 -7.14 -9.26 4.73
CA ILE A 126 -7.39 -10.70 4.54
C ILE A 126 -8.79 -11.16 4.97
N TRP A 127 -9.38 -10.52 6.00
CA TRP A 127 -10.63 -10.99 6.58
C TRP A 127 -11.87 -10.47 5.86
N ASN A 128 -13.02 -11.08 6.14
CA ASN A 128 -14.34 -10.67 5.67
C ASN A 128 -14.47 -10.58 4.14
N GLY A 129 -13.69 -11.37 3.40
CA GLY A 129 -13.73 -11.35 1.92
C GLY A 129 -12.77 -10.35 1.29
N PHE A 130 -12.00 -9.56 2.07
CA PHE A 130 -11.09 -8.55 1.50
C PHE A 130 -10.03 -9.15 0.58
N GLU A 131 -9.49 -10.31 0.92
CA GLU A 131 -8.52 -10.99 0.05
C GLU A 131 -9.08 -11.25 -1.36
N THR A 132 -10.29 -11.79 -1.44
CA THR A 132 -11.00 -12.02 -2.71
C THR A 132 -11.30 -10.68 -3.42
N TYR A 133 -11.81 -9.68 -2.66
CA TYR A 133 -12.02 -8.33 -3.21
C TYR A 133 -10.74 -7.77 -3.83
N PHE A 134 -9.62 -7.83 -3.12
CA PHE A 134 -8.36 -7.27 -3.57
C PHE A 134 -7.86 -7.92 -4.87
N HIS A 135 -7.85 -9.26 -4.91
CA HIS A 135 -7.27 -10.00 -6.03
C HIS A 135 -8.20 -10.20 -7.22
N ASP A 136 -9.51 -10.32 -6.99
CA ASP A 136 -10.46 -10.74 -8.03
C ASP A 136 -11.39 -9.59 -8.46
N GLU A 137 -11.48 -8.51 -7.68
CA GLU A 137 -12.34 -7.37 -8.01
C GLU A 137 -11.53 -6.09 -8.18
N LEU A 138 -10.75 -5.63 -7.18
CA LEU A 138 -10.02 -4.36 -7.23
C LEU A 138 -8.90 -4.39 -8.27
N MET A 139 -7.98 -5.35 -8.17
CA MET A 139 -6.82 -5.42 -9.08
C MET A 139 -7.27 -5.47 -10.55
N PRO A 140 -8.17 -6.39 -10.98
CA PRO A 140 -8.60 -6.44 -12.37
C PRO A 140 -9.31 -5.17 -12.84
N THR A 141 -10.14 -4.55 -11.99
CA THR A 141 -10.86 -3.32 -12.31
C THR A 141 -9.90 -2.17 -12.57
N VAL A 142 -8.96 -1.93 -11.65
CA VAL A 142 -7.98 -0.85 -11.76
C VAL A 142 -7.03 -1.09 -12.94
N GLU A 143 -6.53 -2.31 -13.09
CA GLU A 143 -5.57 -2.66 -14.13
C GLU A 143 -6.13 -2.58 -15.54
N LYS A 144 -7.40 -2.90 -15.70
CA LYS A 144 -8.12 -2.70 -16.96
C LYS A 144 -8.33 -1.22 -17.25
N LYS A 145 -8.78 -0.44 -16.24
CA LYS A 145 -9.07 0.99 -16.37
C LYS A 145 -7.83 1.79 -16.75
N TYR A 146 -6.69 1.52 -16.11
CA TYR A 146 -5.47 2.29 -16.27
C TYR A 146 -4.38 1.59 -17.08
N LYS A 147 -4.70 0.51 -17.79
CA LYS A 147 -3.78 -0.26 -18.64
C LYS A 147 -2.49 -0.65 -17.91
N CYS A 148 -2.58 -1.56 -16.94
CA CYS A 148 -1.39 -2.09 -16.28
C CYS A 148 -0.48 -2.83 -17.27
N ASN A 149 0.85 -2.60 -17.16
CA ASN A 149 1.85 -3.30 -17.97
C ASN A 149 2.21 -4.70 -17.43
N GLY A 150 1.46 -5.20 -16.44
CA GLY A 150 1.69 -6.49 -15.80
C GLY A 150 2.63 -6.45 -14.59
N LYS A 151 3.38 -5.35 -14.36
CA LYS A 151 4.26 -5.20 -13.20
C LYS A 151 3.50 -4.61 -12.02
N ARG A 152 3.60 -5.25 -10.88
CA ARG A 152 2.90 -4.86 -9.64
C ARG A 152 3.85 -4.90 -8.45
N ALA A 153 3.66 -3.97 -7.52
CA ALA A 153 4.28 -3.99 -6.21
C ALA A 153 3.23 -3.71 -5.14
N VAL A 154 3.52 -4.09 -3.92
CA VAL A 154 2.68 -3.80 -2.76
C VAL A 154 3.54 -3.22 -1.65
N ALA A 155 3.04 -2.17 -1.00
CA ALA A 155 3.67 -1.57 0.17
C ALA A 155 2.62 -1.11 1.16
N GLY A 156 2.98 -1.01 2.43
CA GLY A 156 2.03 -0.53 3.44
C GLY A 156 2.64 -0.42 4.82
N LEU A 157 1.90 0.24 5.69
CA LEU A 157 2.30 0.52 7.07
C LEU A 157 1.45 -0.26 8.08
N SER A 158 2.03 -0.69 9.20
CA SER A 158 1.31 -1.31 10.33
C SER A 158 0.43 -2.50 9.88
N MET A 159 -0.89 -2.39 9.99
CA MET A 159 -1.87 -3.32 9.42
C MET A 159 -1.66 -3.52 7.91
N GLY A 160 -1.39 -2.43 7.16
CA GLY A 160 -1.05 -2.49 5.74
C GLY A 160 0.31 -3.15 5.48
N GLY A 161 1.25 -3.05 6.43
CA GLY A 161 2.50 -3.80 6.42
C GLY A 161 2.26 -5.30 6.54
N TYR A 162 1.33 -5.71 7.39
CA TYR A 162 0.86 -7.11 7.47
C TYR A 162 0.28 -7.56 6.12
N GLY A 163 -0.65 -6.78 5.56
CA GLY A 163 -1.24 -7.06 4.26
C GLY A 163 -0.19 -7.17 3.15
N THR A 164 0.82 -6.30 3.18
CA THR A 164 1.95 -6.33 2.24
C THR A 164 2.68 -7.68 2.29
N LEU A 165 3.09 -8.12 3.48
CA LEU A 165 3.77 -9.39 3.66
C LEU A 165 2.86 -10.58 3.29
N TYR A 166 1.61 -10.55 3.75
CA TYR A 166 0.64 -11.61 3.48
C TYR A 166 0.44 -11.83 1.98
N HIS A 167 0.08 -10.78 1.24
CA HIS A 167 -0.22 -10.92 -0.19
C HIS A 167 1.01 -11.31 -1.01
N ALA A 168 2.19 -10.74 -0.68
CA ALA A 168 3.42 -11.06 -1.38
C ALA A 168 3.92 -12.48 -1.08
N LEU A 169 3.66 -13.01 0.10
CA LEU A 169 4.01 -14.40 0.46
C LEU A 169 3.02 -15.41 -0.10
N LYS A 170 1.73 -15.09 -0.09
CA LYS A 170 0.68 -16.02 -0.56
C LYS A 170 0.55 -16.03 -2.09
N TYR A 171 0.79 -14.91 -2.74
CA TYR A 171 0.67 -14.72 -4.18
C TYR A 171 1.96 -14.18 -4.82
N PRO A 172 3.11 -14.87 -4.61
CA PRO A 172 4.43 -14.31 -4.93
C PRO A 172 4.59 -13.92 -6.39
N ALA A 173 4.01 -14.68 -7.32
CA ALA A 173 4.09 -14.39 -8.75
C ALA A 173 3.32 -13.12 -9.19
N LYS A 174 2.49 -12.55 -8.32
CA LYS A 174 1.73 -11.32 -8.65
C LYS A 174 2.54 -10.04 -8.45
N PHE A 175 3.63 -10.07 -7.68
CA PHE A 175 4.35 -8.86 -7.29
C PHE A 175 5.84 -8.95 -7.61
N THR A 176 6.47 -7.82 -7.96
CA THR A 176 7.91 -7.69 -8.16
C THR A 176 8.63 -7.21 -6.91
N TYR A 177 7.91 -6.49 -6.03
CA TYR A 177 8.44 -5.93 -4.79
C TYR A 177 7.38 -5.85 -3.69
N ALA A 178 7.81 -6.02 -2.44
CA ALA A 178 7.00 -5.85 -1.24
C ALA A 178 7.75 -5.00 -0.21
N TYR A 179 7.19 -3.85 0.20
CA TYR A 179 7.82 -2.96 1.18
C TYR A 179 6.91 -2.78 2.41
N ALA A 180 7.26 -3.40 3.52
CA ALA A 180 6.49 -3.35 4.77
C ALA A 180 7.13 -2.37 5.76
N MET A 181 6.34 -1.37 6.19
CA MET A 181 6.74 -0.32 7.12
C MET A 181 6.11 -0.58 8.49
N SER A 182 6.92 -0.75 9.54
CA SER A 182 6.45 -1.08 10.90
C SER A 182 5.33 -2.13 10.90
N PRO A 183 5.51 -3.28 10.24
CA PRO A 183 4.40 -4.22 10.03
C PRO A 183 3.95 -4.87 11.32
N ALA A 184 2.64 -5.07 11.49
CA ALA A 184 2.16 -6.17 12.32
C ALA A 184 2.59 -7.48 11.68
N VAL A 185 2.92 -8.50 12.45
CA VAL A 185 3.37 -9.80 11.93
C VAL A 185 2.75 -10.98 12.68
N ASP A 186 2.51 -12.06 11.95
CA ASP A 186 2.24 -13.39 12.48
C ASP A 186 3.35 -14.32 11.98
N VAL A 187 4.34 -14.53 12.84
CA VAL A 187 5.55 -15.30 12.53
C VAL A 187 5.21 -16.73 12.07
N GLY A 188 4.22 -17.36 12.72
CA GLY A 188 3.82 -18.74 12.41
C GLY A 188 3.20 -18.85 11.02
N SER A 189 2.23 -18.00 10.74
CA SER A 189 1.54 -17.97 9.45
C SER A 189 2.49 -17.62 8.31
N PHE A 190 3.36 -16.62 8.49
CA PHE A 190 4.31 -16.21 7.43
C PHE A 190 5.35 -17.30 7.14
N LYS A 191 5.92 -17.95 8.17
CA LYS A 191 6.80 -19.10 7.96
C LYS A 191 6.10 -20.24 7.22
N THR A 192 4.83 -20.50 7.53
CA THR A 192 4.03 -21.53 6.84
C THR A 192 3.87 -21.21 5.36
N MET A 193 3.55 -19.93 5.01
CA MET A 193 3.44 -19.50 3.61
C MET A 193 4.75 -19.60 2.86
N ILE A 194 5.87 -19.21 3.48
CA ILE A 194 7.19 -19.34 2.90
C ILE A 194 7.52 -20.82 2.62
N ASN A 195 7.22 -21.70 3.57
CA ASN A 195 7.51 -23.13 3.42
C ASN A 195 6.63 -23.83 2.38
N ALA A 196 5.42 -23.32 2.14
CA ALA A 196 4.51 -23.88 1.13
C ALA A 196 5.06 -23.77 -0.30
N GLN A 197 6.00 -22.85 -0.56
CA GLN A 197 6.65 -22.70 -1.85
C GLN A 197 7.99 -23.47 -1.87
N SER A 198 8.14 -24.41 -2.78
CA SER A 198 9.39 -25.16 -2.94
C SER A 198 10.48 -24.31 -3.60
N ASP A 199 10.15 -23.54 -4.63
CA ASP A 199 11.07 -22.61 -5.29
C ASP A 199 10.95 -21.20 -4.64
N LYS A 200 11.99 -20.80 -3.91
CA LYS A 200 12.05 -19.50 -3.26
C LYS A 200 12.33 -18.35 -4.23
N LYS A 201 12.73 -18.62 -5.46
CA LYS A 201 12.99 -17.58 -6.48
C LYS A 201 11.72 -16.95 -7.03
N ILE A 202 10.55 -17.57 -6.79
CA ILE A 202 9.28 -16.98 -7.22
C ILE A 202 8.86 -15.78 -6.36
N PHE A 203 9.42 -15.65 -5.14
CA PHE A 203 9.10 -14.55 -4.26
C PHE A 203 9.63 -13.22 -4.79
N PRO A 204 8.87 -12.12 -4.62
CA PRO A 204 9.39 -10.78 -4.90
C PRO A 204 10.55 -10.44 -3.97
N HIS A 205 11.22 -9.32 -4.24
CA HIS A 205 12.14 -8.74 -3.26
C HIS A 205 11.33 -8.08 -2.12
N PHE A 206 11.83 -8.22 -0.90
CA PHE A 206 11.20 -7.65 0.30
C PHE A 206 12.09 -6.58 0.93
N THR A 207 11.46 -5.55 1.49
CA THR A 207 12.04 -4.69 2.52
C THR A 207 11.10 -4.67 3.70
N ILE A 208 11.65 -4.83 4.91
CA ILE A 208 10.96 -4.61 6.18
C ILE A 208 11.71 -3.49 6.89
N GLU A 209 11.06 -2.33 7.09
CA GLU A 209 11.63 -1.17 7.77
C GLU A 209 10.83 -0.84 9.03
N VAL A 210 11.54 -0.68 10.17
CA VAL A 210 10.93 -0.44 11.48
C VAL A 210 11.60 0.72 12.21
N GLY A 211 10.84 1.41 13.05
CA GLY A 211 11.35 2.40 13.99
C GLY A 211 11.86 1.73 15.28
N THR A 212 13.07 2.06 15.75
CA THR A 212 13.65 1.44 16.95
C THR A 212 12.93 1.81 18.25
N GLU A 213 12.20 2.93 18.25
CA GLU A 213 11.36 3.37 19.38
C GLU A 213 9.86 3.02 19.18
N ASP A 214 9.54 2.22 18.16
CA ASP A 214 8.18 1.74 17.92
C ASP A 214 7.78 0.70 18.98
N THR A 215 6.80 1.05 19.81
CA THR A 215 6.24 0.19 20.87
C THR A 215 4.86 -0.37 20.53
N THR A 216 4.33 -0.06 19.34
CA THR A 216 3.00 -0.49 18.90
C THR A 216 3.02 -1.87 18.27
N VAL A 217 4.07 -2.16 17.49
CA VAL A 217 4.28 -3.46 16.86
C VAL A 217 5.49 -4.17 17.47
N ASN A 218 5.55 -5.49 17.31
CA ASN A 218 6.68 -6.26 17.80
C ASN A 218 7.80 -6.31 16.74
N ASN A 219 8.79 -5.45 16.87
CA ASN A 219 9.93 -5.39 15.96
C ASN A 219 10.76 -6.69 15.95
N ALA A 220 10.83 -7.41 17.09
CA ALA A 220 11.56 -8.69 17.17
C ALA A 220 10.88 -9.78 16.32
N ASP A 221 9.55 -9.80 16.28
CA ASP A 221 8.80 -10.71 15.41
C ASP A 221 9.01 -10.36 13.93
N ALA A 222 9.01 -9.06 13.59
CA ALA A 222 9.28 -8.60 12.23
C ALA A 222 10.70 -8.96 11.77
N GLN A 223 11.70 -8.79 12.65
CA GLN A 223 13.08 -9.22 12.40
C GLN A 223 13.18 -10.74 12.23
N THR A 224 12.49 -11.50 13.08
CA THR A 224 12.44 -12.98 12.97
C THR A 224 11.93 -13.42 11.61
N VAL A 225 10.92 -12.76 11.06
CA VAL A 225 10.40 -13.04 9.71
C VAL A 225 11.42 -12.67 8.64
N ALA A 226 12.07 -11.50 8.73
CA ALA A 226 13.09 -11.06 7.77
C ALA A 226 14.29 -12.02 7.75
N ASP A 227 14.77 -12.44 8.91
CA ASP A 227 15.90 -13.38 9.03
C ASP A 227 15.52 -14.78 8.52
N TYR A 228 14.27 -15.20 8.76
CA TYR A 228 13.76 -16.45 8.21
C TYR A 228 13.70 -16.42 6.67
N MET A 229 13.19 -15.33 6.09
CA MET A 229 13.20 -15.15 4.62
C MET A 229 14.61 -15.29 4.04
N LYS A 230 15.59 -14.59 4.64
CA LYS A 230 17.02 -14.67 4.23
C LYS A 230 17.57 -16.09 4.35
N ALA A 231 17.28 -16.78 5.45
CA ALA A 231 17.71 -18.17 5.68
C ALA A 231 17.12 -19.16 4.66
N GLN A 232 15.95 -18.84 4.10
CA GLN A 232 15.32 -19.61 3.01
C GLN A 232 15.84 -19.22 1.60
N GLY A 233 16.82 -18.31 1.51
CA GLY A 233 17.39 -17.86 0.23
C GLY A 233 16.54 -16.79 -0.50
N MET A 234 15.58 -16.18 0.19
CA MET A 234 14.79 -15.06 -0.34
C MET A 234 15.56 -13.74 -0.23
N THR A 235 15.31 -12.81 -1.15
CA THR A 235 15.86 -11.46 -1.06
C THR A 235 15.00 -10.63 -0.11
N CYS A 236 15.54 -10.32 1.07
CA CYS A 236 14.89 -9.49 2.08
C CYS A 236 15.89 -8.51 2.70
N GLU A 237 15.60 -7.22 2.63
CA GLU A 237 16.32 -6.16 3.32
C GLU A 237 15.62 -5.87 4.65
N TRP A 238 16.40 -5.84 5.74
CA TRP A 238 15.96 -5.42 7.06
C TRP A 238 16.55 -4.06 7.37
N ILE A 239 15.71 -3.08 7.73
CA ILE A 239 16.11 -1.74 8.10
C ILE A 239 15.49 -1.40 9.46
N ALA A 240 16.35 -1.11 10.44
CA ALA A 240 15.93 -0.57 11.72
C ALA A 240 16.60 0.79 11.92
N ARG A 241 15.81 1.84 12.12
CA ARG A 241 16.31 3.20 12.35
C ARG A 241 15.48 3.93 13.40
N ALA A 242 16.00 5.02 13.95
CA ALA A 242 15.27 5.87 14.89
C ALA A 242 13.88 6.24 14.35
N GLY A 243 12.88 6.15 15.21
CA GLY A 243 11.49 6.49 14.88
C GLY A 243 10.48 5.68 15.67
N ILE A 244 9.28 6.21 15.73
CA ILE A 244 8.12 5.65 16.42
C ILE A 244 7.03 5.24 15.43
N HIS A 245 5.97 4.60 15.91
CA HIS A 245 4.81 4.18 15.11
C HIS A 245 3.92 5.37 14.74
N TYR A 246 4.40 6.23 13.84
CA TYR A 246 3.69 7.45 13.47
C TYR A 246 3.95 7.87 12.03
N TRP A 247 3.08 8.77 11.51
CA TRP A 247 3.08 9.18 10.12
C TRP A 247 4.38 9.84 9.64
N ASN A 248 5.11 10.58 10.50
CA ASN A 248 6.40 11.16 10.13
C ASN A 248 7.42 10.08 9.73
N PHE A 249 7.47 8.95 10.47
CA PHE A 249 8.33 7.82 10.13
C PHE A 249 7.98 7.23 8.75
N TRP A 250 6.69 7.02 8.48
CA TRP A 250 6.24 6.44 7.21
C TRP A 250 6.37 7.39 6.02
N GLN A 251 6.22 8.70 6.22
CA GLN A 251 6.54 9.72 5.22
C GLN A 251 8.02 9.66 4.81
N GLU A 252 8.93 9.39 5.74
CA GLU A 252 10.35 9.21 5.47
C GLU A 252 10.69 7.87 4.80
N CYS A 253 9.89 6.82 5.04
CA CYS A 253 10.02 5.53 4.34
C CYS A 253 9.62 5.64 2.86
N LEU A 254 8.59 6.44 2.54
CA LEU A 254 7.96 6.44 1.22
C LEU A 254 8.91 6.77 0.05
N PRO A 255 9.83 7.74 0.13
CA PRO A 255 10.80 7.99 -0.97
C PRO A 255 11.63 6.75 -1.31
N LYS A 256 12.14 6.04 -0.30
CA LYS A 256 12.91 4.80 -0.47
C LYS A 256 12.02 3.68 -1.03
N THR A 257 10.79 3.57 -0.54
CA THR A 257 9.80 2.63 -1.06
C THR A 257 9.59 2.83 -2.56
N LEU A 258 9.33 4.07 -2.99
CA LEU A 258 9.13 4.39 -4.40
C LEU A 258 10.37 4.09 -5.25
N GLN A 259 11.57 4.37 -4.72
CA GLN A 259 12.83 4.05 -5.41
C GLN A 259 12.96 2.53 -5.63
N LYS A 260 12.87 1.72 -4.56
CA LYS A 260 13.01 0.26 -4.62
C LYS A 260 11.95 -0.38 -5.52
N VAL A 261 10.70 0.04 -5.37
CA VAL A 261 9.59 -0.40 -6.21
C VAL A 261 9.82 -0.02 -7.66
N GLY A 262 10.18 1.23 -7.95
CA GLY A 262 10.42 1.68 -9.32
C GLY A 262 11.63 1.01 -9.99
N GLU A 263 12.66 0.65 -9.23
CA GLU A 263 13.78 -0.17 -9.72
C GLU A 263 13.32 -1.59 -10.09
N SER A 264 12.41 -2.19 -9.32
CA SER A 264 11.85 -3.52 -9.62
C SER A 264 10.95 -3.53 -10.86
N PHE A 265 10.53 -2.38 -11.33
CA PHE A 265 9.72 -2.21 -12.53
C PHE A 265 10.54 -2.05 -13.83
N LYS A 266 11.84 -1.88 -13.72
CA LYS A 266 12.74 -1.84 -14.89
C LYS A 266 13.04 -3.25 -15.39
#